data_9b2f8a8a49e9a759e5d2ab179bad5a63
#
_entry.id   9b2f8a8a49e9a759e5d2ab179bad5a63
#
_cell.length_a   1.000
_cell.length_b   1.000
_cell.length_c   1.000
_cell.angle_alpha   90.00
_cell.angle_beta   90.00
_cell.angle_gamma   90.00
#
_symmetry.space_group_name_H-M   'P 1'
#
loop_
_entity.id
_entity.type
_entity.pdbx_description
1 polymer ?
#
loop_
_entity_poly.entity_id
_entity_poly.type
_entity_poly.pdbx_seq_one_letter_code
_entity_poly.pdbx_strand_id
1 'polypeptide(L)'
;NRYEGEIRFFPDNTNLLSADVDPIEVRMRIGMVFQKPNPFPKTIFENVAYGLRVRGENNKRTLDDKVEHALKGAAIWDEVKDRLQDMAPNLSGGQQQRLCIARALATDPELLLFDEPTSALDPIATGAIEELVHELKKRVTILIVTHNMQQAARVSDYTAYMYLGEMIEFGKTDQIF
;
A
#
# COMPACT_ATOMS: atom_id res chain seq x y z
N ASN A 1 23.41 0.99 6.95
CA ASN A 1 22.82 0.61 8.26
C ASN A 1 23.00 -0.89 8.44
N ARG A 2 23.42 -1.32 9.61
CA ARG A 2 23.51 -2.74 9.98
C ARG A 2 22.28 -3.05 10.83
N TYR A 3 21.51 -4.07 10.41
CA TYR A 3 20.36 -4.58 11.14
C TYR A 3 20.79 -5.88 11.83
N GLU A 4 20.34 -6.11 13.05
CA GLU A 4 20.54 -7.33 13.81
C GLU A 4 19.17 -7.88 14.22
N GLY A 5 19.02 -9.21 14.23
CA GLY A 5 17.75 -9.87 14.53
C GLY A 5 17.18 -10.62 13.35
N GLU A 6 15.87 -10.88 13.38
CA GLU A 6 15.15 -11.62 12.36
C GLU A 6 13.83 -10.92 12.01
N ILE A 7 13.47 -10.94 10.71
CA ILE A 7 12.13 -10.59 10.22
C ILE A 7 11.65 -11.78 9.41
N ARG A 8 10.69 -12.53 9.97
CA ARG A 8 10.14 -13.73 9.35
C ARG A 8 8.92 -13.40 8.51
N PHE A 9 8.96 -13.75 7.22
CA PHE A 9 7.86 -13.58 6.29
C PHE A 9 7.20 -14.94 6.00
N PHE A 10 5.89 -15.01 6.20
CA PHE A 10 5.11 -16.24 6.03
C PHE A 10 4.31 -16.20 4.72
N PRO A 11 3.95 -17.36 4.13
CA PRO A 11 3.97 -18.72 4.73
C PRO A 11 5.31 -19.45 4.64
N ASP A 12 6.25 -19.03 3.82
CA ASP A 12 7.52 -19.73 3.57
C ASP A 12 8.57 -19.54 4.67
N ASN A 13 8.25 -18.76 5.72
CA ASN A 13 9.11 -18.52 6.87
C ASN A 13 10.50 -17.94 6.50
N THR A 14 10.54 -17.16 5.42
CA THR A 14 11.77 -16.52 4.93
C THR A 14 12.24 -15.44 5.91
N ASN A 15 13.51 -15.48 6.32
CA ASN A 15 14.11 -14.39 7.08
C ASN A 15 14.56 -13.29 6.12
N LEU A 16 13.83 -12.18 6.07
CA LEU A 16 14.09 -11.06 5.15
C LEU A 16 15.45 -10.36 5.37
N LEU A 17 16.10 -10.59 6.52
CA LEU A 17 17.43 -10.04 6.82
C LEU A 17 18.56 -11.00 6.45
N SER A 18 18.27 -12.21 5.94
CA SER A 18 19.28 -13.14 5.49
C SER A 18 20.02 -12.60 4.26
N ALA A 19 21.34 -12.85 4.22
CA ALA A 19 22.17 -12.45 3.07
C ALA A 19 21.82 -13.22 1.78
N ASP A 20 21.15 -14.36 1.90
CA ASP A 20 20.77 -15.23 0.77
C ASP A 20 19.45 -14.82 0.13
N VAL A 21 18.74 -13.84 0.74
CA VAL A 21 17.45 -13.36 0.23
C VAL A 21 17.66 -12.26 -0.79
N ASP A 22 17.16 -12.45 -2.01
CA ASP A 22 17.20 -11.41 -3.03
C ASP A 22 16.20 -10.28 -2.68
N PRO A 23 16.69 -9.03 -2.46
CA PRO A 23 15.81 -7.90 -2.19
C PRO A 23 14.81 -7.59 -3.30
N ILE A 24 15.09 -8.01 -4.54
CA ILE A 24 14.17 -7.80 -5.67
C ILE A 24 12.95 -8.71 -5.51
N GLU A 25 13.17 -9.98 -5.19
CA GLU A 25 12.07 -10.92 -4.93
C GLU A 25 11.19 -10.46 -3.77
N VAL A 26 11.79 -9.99 -2.68
CA VAL A 26 11.04 -9.42 -1.54
C VAL A 26 10.18 -8.24 -1.98
N ARG A 27 10.74 -7.29 -2.75
CA ARG A 27 10.00 -6.12 -3.25
C ARG A 27 8.91 -6.47 -4.26
N MET A 28 8.97 -7.63 -4.87
CA MET A 28 7.90 -8.13 -5.73
C MET A 28 6.69 -8.64 -4.94
N ARG A 29 6.90 -9.07 -3.69
CA ARG A 29 5.87 -9.62 -2.81
C ARG A 29 5.28 -8.57 -1.88
N ILE A 30 5.98 -7.46 -1.64
CA ILE A 30 5.60 -6.42 -0.69
C ILE A 30 5.38 -5.09 -1.42
N GLY A 31 4.16 -4.58 -1.34
CA GLY A 31 3.83 -3.24 -1.81
C GLY A 31 4.05 -2.19 -0.71
N MET A 32 4.41 -0.96 -1.09
CA MET A 32 4.59 0.14 -0.14
C MET A 32 3.88 1.41 -0.60
N VAL A 33 3.15 2.01 0.32
CA VAL A 33 2.46 3.29 0.17
C VAL A 33 3.04 4.29 1.18
N PHE A 34 3.59 5.38 0.66
CA PHE A 34 4.30 6.37 1.47
C PHE A 34 3.36 7.43 2.05
N GLN A 35 3.82 8.12 3.08
CA GLN A 35 3.15 9.20 3.78
C GLN A 35 2.70 10.32 2.82
N LYS A 36 3.59 10.76 1.93
CA LYS A 36 3.27 11.73 0.88
C LYS A 36 2.98 10.99 -0.41
N PRO A 37 1.86 11.29 -1.09
CA PRO A 37 1.61 10.75 -2.42
C PRO A 37 2.81 11.01 -3.33
N ASN A 38 3.26 9.99 -4.02
CA ASN A 38 4.44 10.05 -4.89
C ASN A 38 4.16 9.45 -6.28
N PRO A 39 3.13 9.94 -6.99
CA PRO A 39 2.91 9.49 -8.34
C PRO A 39 4.11 9.83 -9.22
N PHE A 40 4.45 8.93 -10.14
CA PHE A 40 5.46 9.23 -11.15
C PHE A 40 4.97 10.35 -12.07
N PRO A 41 5.87 11.15 -12.67
CA PRO A 41 5.51 12.16 -13.68
C PRO A 41 5.14 11.48 -15.01
N LYS A 42 4.12 10.67 -14.97
CA LYS A 42 3.55 9.84 -16.03
C LYS A 42 2.03 9.91 -15.97
N THR A 43 1.36 9.30 -16.95
CA THR A 43 -0.10 9.20 -16.95
C THR A 43 -0.61 8.34 -15.78
N ILE A 44 -1.91 8.43 -15.50
CA ILE A 44 -2.60 7.60 -14.52
C ILE A 44 -2.38 6.12 -14.88
N PHE A 45 -2.61 5.75 -16.14
CA PHE A 45 -2.41 4.40 -16.65
C PHE A 45 -0.96 3.91 -16.40
N GLU A 46 0.04 4.70 -16.83
CA GLU A 46 1.44 4.30 -16.72
C GLU A 46 1.93 4.23 -15.27
N ASN A 47 1.33 4.98 -14.35
CA ASN A 47 1.62 4.82 -12.92
C ASN A 47 1.24 3.43 -12.43
N VAL A 48 0.03 2.96 -12.75
CA VAL A 48 -0.46 1.65 -12.30
C VAL A 48 0.21 0.51 -13.04
N ALA A 49 0.41 0.66 -14.37
CA ALA A 49 1.04 -0.34 -15.21
C ALA A 49 2.56 -0.51 -14.95
N TYR A 50 3.19 0.44 -14.26
CA TYR A 50 4.64 0.48 -14.12
C TYR A 50 5.23 -0.81 -13.54
N GLY A 51 4.71 -1.29 -12.41
CA GLY A 51 5.19 -2.52 -11.77
C GLY A 51 4.98 -3.76 -12.64
N LEU A 52 3.87 -3.82 -13.39
CA LEU A 52 3.59 -4.90 -14.32
C LEU A 52 4.60 -4.93 -15.47
N ARG A 53 4.92 -3.75 -16.02
CA ARG A 53 5.94 -3.64 -17.09
C ARG A 53 7.34 -4.02 -16.61
N VAL A 54 7.71 -3.63 -15.40
CA VAL A 54 9.00 -4.04 -14.79
C VAL A 54 9.08 -5.56 -14.65
N ARG A 55 7.94 -6.23 -14.42
CA ARG A 55 7.84 -7.71 -14.39
C ARG A 55 7.80 -8.34 -15.80
N GLY A 56 7.91 -7.56 -16.86
CA GLY A 56 7.93 -8.05 -18.25
C GLY A 56 6.55 -8.17 -18.91
N GLU A 57 5.46 -7.73 -18.25
CA GLU A 57 4.15 -7.74 -18.88
C GLU A 57 4.05 -6.64 -19.94
N ASN A 58 3.83 -7.04 -21.18
CA ASN A 58 3.72 -6.12 -22.32
C ASN A 58 2.42 -6.33 -23.14
N ASN A 59 1.64 -7.34 -22.79
CA ASN A 59 0.37 -7.57 -23.45
C ASN A 59 -0.62 -6.46 -23.10
N LYS A 60 -1.06 -5.71 -24.11
CA LYS A 60 -1.93 -4.55 -23.91
C LYS A 60 -3.23 -4.94 -23.17
N ARG A 61 -3.91 -6.01 -23.57
CA ARG A 61 -5.16 -6.45 -22.94
C ARG A 61 -4.96 -6.80 -21.47
N THR A 62 -3.90 -7.56 -21.17
CA THR A 62 -3.57 -7.91 -19.77
C THR A 62 -3.29 -6.68 -18.94
N LEU A 63 -2.57 -5.69 -19.49
CA LEU A 63 -2.29 -4.42 -18.81
C LEU A 63 -3.59 -3.63 -18.58
N ASP A 64 -4.45 -3.51 -19.59
CA ASP A 64 -5.73 -2.80 -19.47
C ASP A 64 -6.60 -3.44 -18.38
N ASP A 65 -6.75 -4.78 -18.38
CA ASP A 65 -7.54 -5.53 -17.40
C ASP A 65 -6.98 -5.36 -15.97
N LYS A 66 -5.65 -5.48 -15.79
CA LYS A 66 -5.01 -5.35 -14.48
C LYS A 66 -5.02 -3.92 -13.95
N VAL A 67 -4.84 -2.93 -14.81
CA VAL A 67 -4.92 -1.51 -14.43
C VAL A 67 -6.34 -1.17 -13.98
N GLU A 68 -7.35 -1.57 -14.73
CA GLU A 68 -8.75 -1.39 -14.35
C GLU A 68 -9.04 -2.05 -13.00
N HIS A 69 -8.63 -3.31 -12.82
CA HIS A 69 -8.83 -4.04 -11.57
C HIS A 69 -8.17 -3.34 -10.38
N ALA A 70 -6.93 -2.88 -10.53
CA ALA A 70 -6.18 -2.18 -9.49
C ALA A 70 -6.81 -0.82 -9.13
N LEU A 71 -7.27 -0.05 -10.13
CA LEU A 71 -7.96 1.23 -9.92
C LEU A 71 -9.32 1.03 -9.23
N LYS A 72 -10.06 -0.03 -9.57
CA LYS A 72 -11.28 -0.43 -8.84
C LYS A 72 -10.97 -0.84 -7.42
N GLY A 73 -9.92 -1.66 -7.23
CA GLY A 73 -9.44 -2.08 -5.91
C GLY A 73 -9.00 -0.93 -5.01
N ALA A 74 -8.57 0.18 -5.58
CA ALA A 74 -8.21 1.41 -4.86
C ALA A 74 -9.34 2.44 -4.79
N ALA A 75 -10.58 2.08 -5.16
CA ALA A 75 -11.77 2.93 -5.14
C ALA A 75 -11.57 4.28 -5.86
N ILE A 76 -10.87 4.30 -7.00
CA ILE A 76 -10.64 5.53 -7.79
C ILE A 76 -11.11 5.40 -9.25
N TRP A 77 -11.47 4.20 -9.70
CA TRP A 77 -11.81 3.91 -11.09
C TRP A 77 -12.84 4.88 -11.69
N ASP A 78 -13.96 5.10 -11.01
CA ASP A 78 -15.05 5.93 -11.54
C ASP A 78 -14.67 7.40 -11.71
N GLU A 79 -13.65 7.87 -10.98
CA GLU A 79 -13.14 9.24 -11.08
C GLU A 79 -12.14 9.42 -12.23
N VAL A 80 -11.51 8.31 -12.71
CA VAL A 80 -10.38 8.43 -13.64
C VAL A 80 -10.53 7.62 -14.93
N LYS A 81 -11.54 6.75 -15.06
CA LYS A 81 -11.72 5.82 -16.19
C LYS A 81 -11.73 6.50 -17.58
N ASP A 82 -12.27 7.71 -17.65
CA ASP A 82 -12.38 8.46 -18.90
C ASP A 82 -11.15 9.36 -19.19
N ARG A 83 -10.15 9.37 -18.29
CA ARG A 83 -8.96 10.22 -18.38
C ARG A 83 -7.66 9.52 -17.95
N LEU A 84 -7.55 8.22 -18.25
CA LEU A 84 -6.38 7.41 -17.88
C LEU A 84 -5.06 7.91 -18.50
N GLN A 85 -5.14 8.72 -19.55
CA GLN A 85 -4.00 9.34 -20.22
C GLN A 85 -3.60 10.71 -19.63
N ASP A 86 -4.38 11.24 -18.68
CA ASP A 86 -4.00 12.46 -17.98
C ASP A 86 -2.79 12.22 -17.09
N MET A 87 -2.02 13.30 -16.88
CA MET A 87 -0.85 13.28 -16.01
C MET A 87 -1.24 13.10 -14.54
N ALA A 88 -0.72 12.08 -13.89
CA ALA A 88 -1.04 11.76 -12.51
C ALA A 88 -0.76 12.89 -11.49
N PRO A 89 0.27 13.74 -11.63
CA PRO A 89 0.46 14.89 -10.75
C PRO A 89 -0.68 15.92 -10.75
N ASN A 90 -1.57 15.90 -11.75
CA ASN A 90 -2.72 16.81 -11.86
C ASN A 90 -3.93 16.35 -11.02
N LEU A 91 -3.86 15.17 -10.40
CA LEU A 91 -4.89 14.67 -9.48
C LEU A 91 -4.85 15.39 -8.13
N SER A 92 -5.97 15.41 -7.41
CA SER A 92 -6.00 15.89 -6.02
C SER A 92 -5.15 15.00 -5.10
N GLY A 93 -4.76 15.49 -3.92
CA GLY A 93 -3.93 14.73 -2.98
C GLY A 93 -4.52 13.35 -2.62
N GLY A 94 -5.83 13.31 -2.31
CA GLY A 94 -6.52 12.04 -2.03
C GLY A 94 -6.60 11.10 -3.24
N GLN A 95 -6.77 11.64 -4.46
CA GLN A 95 -6.72 10.86 -5.69
C GLN A 95 -5.30 10.32 -5.96
N GLN A 96 -4.28 11.14 -5.75
CA GLN A 96 -2.89 10.71 -5.89
C GLN A 96 -2.54 9.58 -4.91
N GLN A 97 -3.02 9.66 -3.66
CA GLN A 97 -2.79 8.62 -2.67
C GLN A 97 -3.47 7.30 -3.09
N ARG A 98 -4.75 7.36 -3.51
CA ARG A 98 -5.44 6.17 -4.03
C ARG A 98 -4.80 5.63 -5.31
N LEU A 99 -4.25 6.48 -6.16
CA LEU A 99 -3.46 6.03 -7.31
C LEU A 99 -2.17 5.30 -6.88
N CYS A 100 -1.47 5.78 -5.84
CA CYS A 100 -0.30 5.09 -5.29
C CYS A 100 -0.68 3.73 -4.69
N ILE A 101 -1.86 3.62 -4.07
CA ILE A 101 -2.41 2.34 -3.61
C ILE A 101 -2.71 1.42 -4.81
N ALA A 102 -3.38 1.93 -5.85
CA ALA A 102 -3.63 1.15 -7.07
C ALA A 102 -2.34 0.63 -7.70
N ARG A 103 -1.31 1.47 -7.77
CA ARG A 103 0.02 1.08 -8.25
C ARG A 103 0.62 -0.08 -7.45
N ALA A 104 0.47 -0.05 -6.13
CA ALA A 104 0.95 -1.12 -5.27
C ALA A 104 0.12 -2.40 -5.44
N LEU A 105 -1.20 -2.30 -5.57
CA LEU A 105 -2.11 -3.43 -5.77
C LEU A 105 -1.93 -4.12 -7.13
N ALA A 106 -1.55 -3.38 -8.17
CA ALA A 106 -1.47 -3.91 -9.55
C ALA A 106 -0.52 -5.11 -9.68
N THR A 107 0.42 -5.25 -8.77
CA THR A 107 1.40 -6.35 -8.74
C THR A 107 0.98 -7.54 -7.89
N ASP A 108 -0.26 -7.58 -7.40
CA ASP A 108 -0.81 -8.63 -6.54
C ASP A 108 0.12 -8.94 -5.33
N PRO A 109 0.41 -7.96 -4.46
CA PRO A 109 1.32 -8.14 -3.33
C PRO A 109 0.70 -9.04 -2.24
N GLU A 110 1.55 -9.75 -1.50
CA GLU A 110 1.15 -10.55 -0.32
C GLU A 110 1.01 -9.67 0.94
N LEU A 111 1.76 -8.55 0.97
CA LEU A 111 1.77 -7.58 2.07
C LEU A 111 1.76 -6.16 1.52
N LEU A 112 0.93 -5.29 2.11
CA LEU A 112 0.97 -3.85 1.89
C LEU A 112 1.48 -3.14 3.14
N LEU A 113 2.53 -2.35 2.96
CA LEU A 113 3.05 -1.46 3.97
C LEU A 113 2.48 -0.05 3.74
N PHE A 114 1.87 0.52 4.76
CA PHE A 114 1.40 1.91 4.75
C PHE A 114 2.19 2.72 5.77
N ASP A 115 2.85 3.75 5.31
CA ASP A 115 3.56 4.70 6.17
C ASP A 115 2.73 5.98 6.30
N GLU A 116 2.00 6.14 7.40
CA GLU A 116 1.11 7.28 7.70
C GLU A 116 0.24 7.72 6.50
N PRO A 117 -0.55 6.83 5.87
CA PRO A 117 -1.14 7.06 4.55
C PRO A 117 -2.14 8.21 4.46
N THR A 118 -2.56 8.77 5.60
CA THR A 118 -3.59 9.82 5.68
C THR A 118 -3.10 11.13 6.27
N SER A 119 -1.85 11.20 6.76
CA SER A 119 -1.34 12.35 7.50
C SER A 119 -1.29 13.67 6.68
N ALA A 120 -1.23 13.59 5.36
CA ALA A 120 -1.20 14.73 4.45
C ALA A 120 -2.56 14.99 3.76
N LEU A 121 -3.65 14.34 4.22
CA LEU A 121 -4.96 14.40 3.59
C LEU A 121 -5.97 15.15 4.45
N ASP A 122 -6.99 15.69 3.79
CA ASP A 122 -8.17 16.25 4.45
C ASP A 122 -9.05 15.14 5.09
N PRO A 123 -9.99 15.49 5.98
CA PRO A 123 -10.82 14.51 6.67
C PRO A 123 -11.67 13.60 5.74
N ILE A 124 -12.14 14.13 4.61
CA ILE A 124 -12.96 13.37 3.65
C ILE A 124 -12.09 12.33 2.95
N ALA A 125 -10.93 12.74 2.46
CA ALA A 125 -9.97 11.82 1.84
C ALA A 125 -9.43 10.79 2.85
N THR A 126 -9.22 11.18 4.11
CA THR A 126 -8.85 10.27 5.20
C THR A 126 -9.90 9.18 5.40
N GLY A 127 -11.19 9.55 5.50
CA GLY A 127 -12.30 8.59 5.62
C GLY A 127 -12.34 7.59 4.45
N ALA A 128 -12.17 8.08 3.22
CA ALA A 128 -12.13 7.23 2.05
C ALA A 128 -10.96 6.22 2.05
N ILE A 129 -9.79 6.61 2.58
CA ILE A 129 -8.64 5.69 2.73
C ILE A 129 -8.91 4.67 3.85
N GLU A 130 -9.54 5.05 4.96
CA GLU A 130 -9.90 4.13 6.05
C GLU A 130 -10.90 3.06 5.57
N GLU A 131 -11.94 3.46 4.83
CA GLU A 131 -12.89 2.53 4.20
C GLU A 131 -12.17 1.58 3.22
N LEU A 132 -11.27 2.12 2.40
CA LEU A 132 -10.48 1.33 1.49
C LEU A 132 -9.61 0.29 2.23
N VAL A 133 -8.98 0.65 3.35
CA VAL A 133 -8.20 -0.28 4.19
C VAL A 133 -9.10 -1.41 4.72
N HIS A 134 -10.33 -1.11 5.15
CA HIS A 134 -11.29 -2.12 5.60
C HIS A 134 -11.64 -3.14 4.50
N GLU A 135 -11.74 -2.72 3.26
CA GLU A 135 -11.98 -3.63 2.14
C GLU A 135 -10.73 -4.42 1.75
N LEU A 136 -9.58 -3.77 1.75
CA LEU A 136 -8.32 -4.39 1.34
C LEU A 136 -7.84 -5.47 2.33
N LYS A 137 -8.01 -5.26 3.65
CA LYS A 137 -7.55 -6.24 4.66
C LYS A 137 -8.25 -7.61 4.58
N LYS A 138 -9.36 -7.71 3.83
CA LYS A 138 -10.03 -8.98 3.53
C LYS A 138 -9.28 -9.83 2.49
N ARG A 139 -8.32 -9.25 1.77
CA ARG A 139 -7.64 -9.85 0.60
C ARG A 139 -6.13 -9.89 0.72
N VAL A 140 -5.54 -8.93 1.43
CA VAL A 140 -4.10 -8.77 1.57
C VAL A 140 -3.76 -8.42 3.01
N THR A 141 -2.63 -8.92 3.50
CA THR A 141 -2.11 -8.49 4.81
C THR A 141 -1.67 -7.04 4.74
N ILE A 142 -2.06 -6.24 5.73
CA ILE A 142 -1.73 -4.81 5.79
C ILE A 142 -0.98 -4.51 7.08
N LEU A 143 0.15 -3.82 6.96
CA LEU A 143 0.89 -3.24 8.08
C LEU A 143 0.89 -1.73 7.93
N ILE A 144 0.25 -1.03 8.90
CA ILE A 144 0.14 0.43 8.91
C ILE A 144 0.97 1.00 10.04
N VAL A 145 1.82 1.97 9.73
CA VAL A 145 2.44 2.86 10.72
C VAL A 145 1.59 4.13 10.79
N THR A 146 1.16 4.50 11.98
CA THR A 146 0.42 5.74 12.25
C THR A 146 0.71 6.27 13.63
N HIS A 147 0.71 7.59 13.80
CA HIS A 147 0.73 8.25 15.11
C HIS A 147 -0.68 8.58 15.62
N ASN A 148 -1.72 8.30 14.83
CA ASN A 148 -3.12 8.55 15.19
C ASN A 148 -3.74 7.29 15.82
N MET A 149 -3.82 7.29 17.16
CA MET A 149 -4.39 6.17 17.92
C MET A 149 -5.85 5.88 17.57
N GLN A 150 -6.64 6.92 17.26
CA GLN A 150 -8.04 6.74 16.88
C GLN A 150 -8.16 6.05 15.51
N GLN A 151 -7.26 6.34 14.59
CA GLN A 151 -7.18 5.62 13.31
C GLN A 151 -6.81 4.16 13.54
N ALA A 152 -5.77 3.89 14.33
CA ALA A 152 -5.38 2.52 14.66
C ALA A 152 -6.54 1.73 15.26
N ALA A 153 -7.28 2.32 16.23
CA ALA A 153 -8.44 1.70 16.84
C ALA A 153 -9.58 1.36 15.85
N ARG A 154 -9.75 2.19 14.79
CA ARG A 154 -10.80 1.95 13.79
C ARG A 154 -10.46 0.92 12.73
N VAL A 155 -9.20 0.88 12.26
CA VAL A 155 -8.87 0.13 11.03
C VAL A 155 -8.15 -1.18 11.28
N SER A 156 -7.45 -1.35 12.41
CA SER A 156 -6.59 -2.51 12.65
C SER A 156 -7.28 -3.63 13.44
N ASP A 157 -6.86 -4.87 13.20
CA ASP A 157 -7.29 -6.04 13.97
C ASP A 157 -6.33 -6.30 15.14
N TYR A 158 -5.04 -5.97 14.95
CA TYR A 158 -3.99 -6.02 15.95
C TYR A 158 -3.26 -4.70 16.00
N THR A 159 -2.82 -4.29 17.18
CA THR A 159 -2.05 -3.06 17.39
C THR A 159 -0.75 -3.36 18.13
N ALA A 160 0.34 -2.79 17.63
CA ALA A 160 1.63 -2.72 18.32
C ALA A 160 1.88 -1.27 18.75
N TYR A 161 2.04 -1.04 20.04
CA TYR A 161 2.41 0.27 20.55
C TYR A 161 3.92 0.35 20.78
N MET A 162 4.54 1.30 20.09
CA MET A 162 6.00 1.52 20.15
C MET A 162 6.32 2.87 20.79
N TYR A 163 7.33 2.88 21.65
CA TYR A 163 7.85 4.09 22.28
C TYR A 163 9.37 4.06 22.32
N LEU A 164 10.02 5.12 21.83
CA LEU A 164 11.49 5.26 21.78
C LEU A 164 12.22 4.05 21.15
N GLY A 165 11.61 3.41 20.16
CA GLY A 165 12.19 2.25 19.46
C GLY A 165 11.93 0.90 20.12
N GLU A 166 11.24 0.88 21.27
CA GLU A 166 10.85 -0.34 21.97
C GLU A 166 9.39 -0.67 21.75
N MET A 167 9.07 -1.96 21.60
CA MET A 167 7.68 -2.42 21.58
C MET A 167 7.19 -2.55 23.03
N ILE A 168 6.25 -1.68 23.40
CA ILE A 168 5.72 -1.62 24.76
C ILE A 168 4.57 -2.61 24.91
N GLU A 169 3.72 -2.72 23.91
CA GLU A 169 2.52 -3.57 23.94
C GLU A 169 2.20 -4.09 22.55
N PHE A 170 1.67 -5.31 22.46
CA PHE A 170 1.15 -5.91 21.24
C PHE A 170 -0.03 -6.81 21.57
N GLY A 171 -1.14 -6.65 20.88
CA GLY A 171 -2.32 -7.47 21.09
C GLY A 171 -3.46 -7.16 20.10
N LYS A 172 -4.61 -7.75 20.35
CA LYS A 172 -5.83 -7.39 19.60
C LYS A 172 -6.19 -5.95 19.89
N THR A 173 -6.62 -5.24 18.86
CA THR A 173 -6.94 -3.81 18.95
C THR A 173 -8.01 -3.51 20.00
N ASP A 174 -9.03 -4.35 20.12
CA ASP A 174 -10.12 -4.24 21.12
C ASP A 174 -9.67 -4.49 22.57
N GLN A 175 -8.45 -5.00 22.78
CA GLN A 175 -7.86 -5.20 24.10
C GLN A 175 -6.88 -4.09 24.48
N ILE A 176 -6.34 -3.39 23.47
CA ILE A 176 -5.38 -2.29 23.65
C ILE A 176 -6.09 -0.95 23.83
N PHE A 177 -7.24 -0.75 23.19
CA PHE A 177 -8.06 0.45 23.24
C PHE A 177 -9.39 0.21 23.96
#